data_831814791594683e0e183507c112db93
#
_entry.id   831814791594683e0e183507c112db93
#
_cell.length_a   1.000
_cell.length_b   1.000
_cell.length_c   1.000
_cell.angle_alpha   90.00
_cell.angle_beta   90.00
_cell.angle_gamma   90.00
#
_symmetry.space_group_name_H-M   'P 1'
#
loop_
_entity.id
_entity.type
_entity.pdbx_description
1 polymer ?
#
loop_
_entity_poly.entity_id
_entity_poly.type
_entity_poly.pdbx_seq_one_letter_code
_entity_poly.pdbx_strand_id
1 'polypeptide(L)'
;GKLTGVASSEGMFLANRHTQKTNTANWAGAHRLLTNRLAEAAVIQTTARSILEEGLAYDRCLVGVVTDMDGYEQLADHDVLEPGQMRRVMRTQIDVVLDEGAGVLNADLPEVADLAELCDGEVILYATGADNEFVAAHRANTEAQHEGGRAVFVKGNNVVLATGTQERVLGTLDALSLPGGKKPDTPALLAAIATAWALDITPDLIAAGIKTFDYQSL
;
A
#
# COMPACT_ATOMS: atom_id res chain seq x y z
N GLY A 1 4.14 -15.40 13.86
CA GLY A 1 3.47 -14.48 12.94
C GLY A 1 2.42 -15.22 12.13
N LYS A 2 1.53 -14.53 11.47
CA LYS A 2 0.50 -15.13 10.58
C LYS A 2 1.16 -15.66 9.32
N LEU A 3 0.69 -16.80 8.82
CA LEU A 3 1.10 -17.33 7.53
C LEU A 3 0.47 -16.46 6.42
N THR A 4 1.30 -15.65 5.78
CA THR A 4 0.87 -14.67 4.79
C THR A 4 0.99 -15.22 3.38
N GLY A 5 -0.06 -15.05 2.59
CA GLY A 5 -0.05 -15.29 1.16
C GLY A 5 0.04 -13.98 0.37
N VAL A 6 0.62 -14.05 -0.82
CA VAL A 6 0.73 -12.92 -1.76
C VAL A 6 0.24 -13.36 -3.13
N ALA A 7 -0.64 -12.58 -3.75
CA ALA A 7 -1.01 -12.71 -5.16
C ALA A 7 -0.59 -11.44 -5.90
N SER A 8 0.30 -11.57 -6.88
CA SER A 8 0.90 -10.43 -7.58
C SER A 8 1.21 -10.74 -9.05
N SER A 9 1.69 -9.75 -9.79
CA SER A 9 2.19 -9.93 -11.17
C SER A 9 3.38 -10.90 -11.23
N GLU A 10 4.17 -11.00 -10.15
CA GLU A 10 5.29 -11.92 -10.03
C GLU A 10 4.85 -13.37 -9.75
N GLY A 11 3.58 -13.56 -9.39
CA GLY A 11 3.01 -14.86 -9.08
C GLY A 11 2.37 -14.95 -7.72
N MET A 12 2.14 -16.19 -7.28
CA MET A 12 1.55 -16.47 -5.98
C MET A 12 2.61 -17.03 -5.02
N PHE A 13 2.64 -16.46 -3.82
CA PHE A 13 3.51 -16.92 -2.73
C PHE A 13 2.67 -17.32 -1.53
N LEU A 14 3.08 -18.35 -0.81
CA LEU A 14 2.52 -18.73 0.49
C LEU A 14 3.68 -18.88 1.47
N ALA A 15 3.72 -18.03 2.47
CA ALA A 15 4.91 -17.79 3.27
C ALA A 15 6.10 -17.43 2.32
N ASN A 16 7.23 -18.12 2.44
CA ASN A 16 8.41 -17.90 1.59
C ASN A 16 8.48 -18.86 0.39
N ARG A 17 7.35 -19.48 -0.01
CA ARG A 17 7.32 -20.43 -1.13
C ARG A 17 6.58 -19.85 -2.32
N HIS A 18 7.24 -19.76 -3.45
CA HIS A 18 6.64 -19.46 -4.74
C HIS A 18 5.80 -20.65 -5.22
N THR A 19 4.48 -20.55 -5.13
CA THR A 19 3.55 -21.63 -5.43
C THR A 19 3.05 -21.59 -6.88
N GLN A 20 3.07 -20.43 -7.51
CA GLN A 20 2.68 -20.22 -8.91
C GLN A 20 3.52 -19.10 -9.52
N LYS A 21 4.18 -19.37 -10.67
CA LYS A 21 5.12 -18.44 -11.34
C LYS A 21 4.51 -17.60 -12.47
N THR A 22 3.21 -17.62 -12.61
CA THR A 22 2.48 -16.78 -13.57
C THR A 22 1.83 -15.61 -12.87
N ASN A 23 1.53 -14.54 -13.60
CA ASN A 23 0.81 -13.39 -13.07
C ASN A 23 -0.49 -13.82 -12.37
N THR A 24 -0.66 -13.43 -11.11
CA THR A 24 -1.84 -13.67 -10.29
C THR A 24 -2.47 -12.37 -9.76
N ALA A 25 -2.08 -11.21 -10.29
CA ALA A 25 -2.70 -9.91 -10.00
C ALA A 25 -4.05 -9.77 -10.75
N ASN A 26 -4.97 -10.69 -10.49
CA ASN A 26 -6.30 -10.78 -11.08
C ASN A 26 -7.28 -11.44 -10.09
N TRP A 27 -8.56 -11.43 -10.42
CA TRP A 27 -9.61 -11.99 -9.57
C TRP A 27 -9.36 -13.47 -9.24
N ALA A 28 -8.99 -14.28 -10.22
CA ALA A 28 -8.76 -15.71 -10.02
C ALA A 28 -7.58 -16.00 -9.07
N GLY A 29 -6.50 -15.22 -9.16
CA GLY A 29 -5.36 -15.27 -8.23
C GLY A 29 -5.76 -14.88 -6.83
N ALA A 30 -6.44 -13.76 -6.67
CA ALA A 30 -6.96 -13.28 -5.39
C ALA A 30 -7.92 -14.30 -4.75
N HIS A 31 -8.90 -14.80 -5.51
CA HIS A 31 -9.86 -15.80 -5.03
C HIS A 31 -9.19 -17.10 -4.58
N ARG A 32 -8.22 -17.58 -5.36
CA ARG A 32 -7.44 -18.78 -5.00
C ARG A 32 -6.67 -18.60 -3.69
N LEU A 33 -6.09 -17.42 -3.48
CA LEU A 33 -5.38 -17.11 -2.25
C LEU A 33 -6.35 -17.04 -1.06
N LEU A 34 -7.46 -16.33 -1.21
CA LEU A 34 -8.46 -16.14 -0.15
C LEU A 34 -9.17 -17.45 0.26
N THR A 35 -9.28 -18.41 -0.66
CA THR A 35 -9.84 -19.74 -0.38
C THR A 35 -8.80 -20.74 0.14
N ASN A 36 -7.54 -20.36 0.21
CA ASN A 36 -6.48 -21.22 0.74
C ASN A 36 -6.55 -21.30 2.27
N ARG A 37 -6.84 -22.48 2.80
CA ARG A 37 -6.99 -22.71 4.24
C ARG A 37 -5.73 -22.48 5.07
N LEU A 38 -4.57 -22.42 4.46
CA LEU A 38 -3.31 -22.17 5.14
C LEU A 38 -3.00 -20.67 5.26
N ALA A 39 -3.60 -19.84 4.42
CA ALA A 39 -3.37 -18.39 4.47
C ALA A 39 -4.16 -17.77 5.63
N GLU A 40 -3.45 -17.15 6.57
CA GLU A 40 -4.02 -16.42 7.71
C GLU A 40 -4.08 -14.90 7.44
N ALA A 41 -3.31 -14.44 6.46
CA ALA A 41 -3.33 -13.07 5.94
C ALA A 41 -3.06 -13.10 4.43
N ALA A 42 -3.61 -12.15 3.70
CA ALA A 42 -3.44 -12.03 2.25
C ALA A 42 -2.98 -10.62 1.87
N VAL A 43 -2.00 -10.55 0.97
CA VAL A 43 -1.61 -9.34 0.24
C VAL A 43 -1.94 -9.56 -1.22
N ILE A 44 -2.79 -8.71 -1.78
CA ILE A 44 -3.34 -8.87 -3.13
C ILE A 44 -3.01 -7.62 -3.94
N GLN A 45 -2.22 -7.81 -5.00
CA GLN A 45 -2.02 -6.77 -6.00
C GLN A 45 -3.23 -6.75 -6.94
N THR A 46 -3.82 -5.55 -7.08
CA THR A 46 -4.96 -5.30 -7.95
C THR A 46 -4.57 -4.27 -9.00
N THR A 47 -5.01 -4.45 -10.23
CA THR A 47 -4.81 -3.50 -11.33
C THR A 47 -6.13 -2.85 -11.71
N ALA A 48 -6.08 -1.64 -12.28
CA ALA A 48 -7.29 -0.97 -12.78
C ALA A 48 -8.04 -1.84 -13.81
N ARG A 49 -7.32 -2.53 -14.70
CA ARG A 49 -7.91 -3.46 -15.66
C ARG A 49 -8.68 -4.60 -14.97
N SER A 50 -8.07 -5.23 -13.96
CA SER A 50 -8.73 -6.31 -13.21
C SER A 50 -9.99 -5.82 -12.49
N ILE A 51 -9.97 -4.61 -11.94
CA ILE A 51 -11.16 -4.00 -11.32
C ILE A 51 -12.28 -3.83 -12.33
N LEU A 52 -11.96 -3.35 -13.55
CA LEU A 52 -12.95 -3.12 -14.60
C LEU A 52 -13.53 -4.41 -15.18
N GLU A 53 -12.69 -5.42 -15.39
CA GLU A 53 -13.09 -6.68 -16.03
C GLU A 53 -13.77 -7.64 -15.07
N GLU A 54 -13.30 -7.73 -13.83
CA GLU A 54 -13.66 -8.81 -12.91
C GLU A 54 -14.12 -8.30 -11.52
N GLY A 55 -13.82 -7.03 -11.18
CA GLY A 55 -14.02 -6.49 -9.85
C GLY A 55 -12.98 -7.00 -8.84
N LEU A 56 -13.27 -6.78 -7.56
CA LEU A 56 -12.48 -7.31 -6.45
C LEU A 56 -12.96 -8.71 -6.06
N ALA A 57 -12.05 -9.60 -5.68
CA ALA A 57 -12.38 -10.94 -5.19
C ALA A 57 -12.78 -10.96 -3.69
N TYR A 58 -13.01 -9.80 -3.11
CA TYR A 58 -13.37 -9.60 -1.70
C TYR A 58 -14.27 -8.36 -1.57
N ASP A 59 -15.13 -8.38 -0.57
CA ASP A 59 -16.08 -7.28 -0.32
C ASP A 59 -15.50 -6.21 0.60
N ARG A 60 -14.55 -6.58 1.47
CA ARG A 60 -13.94 -5.70 2.47
C ARG A 60 -12.47 -6.05 2.69
N CYS A 61 -11.67 -5.06 3.07
CA CYS A 61 -10.28 -5.24 3.48
C CYS A 61 -9.92 -4.38 4.70
N LEU A 62 -8.87 -4.80 5.42
CA LEU A 62 -8.32 -4.01 6.53
C LEU A 62 -7.46 -2.86 6.01
N VAL A 63 -6.72 -3.07 4.91
CA VAL A 63 -5.87 -2.02 4.35
C VAL A 63 -6.06 -1.95 2.85
N GLY A 64 -6.49 -0.80 2.36
CA GLY A 64 -6.54 -0.45 0.95
C GLY A 64 -5.33 0.42 0.59
N VAL A 65 -4.58 0.04 -0.44
CA VAL A 65 -3.36 0.78 -0.85
C VAL A 65 -3.54 1.27 -2.28
N VAL A 66 -3.33 2.57 -2.52
CA VAL A 66 -3.25 3.13 -3.87
C VAL A 66 -1.91 3.82 -4.05
N THR A 67 -1.11 3.29 -4.97
CA THR A 67 0.25 3.76 -5.23
C THR A 67 0.30 4.80 -6.33
N ASP A 68 -0.54 4.65 -7.36
CA ASP A 68 -0.60 5.50 -8.54
C ASP A 68 -1.96 5.37 -9.25
N MET A 69 -2.17 6.20 -10.26
CA MET A 69 -3.32 6.17 -11.17
C MET A 69 -2.87 6.20 -12.63
N ASP A 70 -1.69 5.67 -12.93
CA ASP A 70 -1.11 5.66 -14.26
C ASP A 70 -1.76 4.62 -15.17
N GLY A 71 -1.53 4.77 -16.49
CA GLY A 71 -1.86 3.77 -17.50
C GLY A 71 -3.30 3.79 -17.99
N TYR A 72 -4.04 4.89 -17.79
CA TYR A 72 -5.42 5.02 -18.30
C TYR A 72 -5.49 4.87 -19.83
N GLU A 73 -4.43 5.25 -20.55
CA GLU A 73 -4.35 5.13 -22.03
C GLU A 73 -4.45 3.67 -22.50
N GLN A 74 -4.12 2.73 -21.63
CA GLN A 74 -4.21 1.30 -21.91
C GLN A 74 -5.59 0.72 -21.64
N LEU A 75 -6.54 1.53 -21.18
CA LEU A 75 -7.89 1.15 -20.78
C LEU A 75 -8.98 1.79 -21.65
N ALA A 76 -8.61 2.27 -22.86
CA ALA A 76 -9.54 2.86 -23.79
C ALA A 76 -10.63 1.86 -24.26
N ASP A 77 -10.35 0.56 -24.23
CA ASP A 77 -11.29 -0.53 -24.47
C ASP A 77 -12.35 -0.69 -23.36
N HIS A 78 -12.15 -0.03 -22.21
CA HIS A 78 -13.08 0.06 -21.09
C HIS A 78 -13.64 1.48 -20.90
N ASP A 79 -13.60 2.32 -21.95
CA ASP A 79 -14.06 3.71 -21.90
C ASP A 79 -13.35 4.60 -20.88
N VAL A 80 -12.13 4.23 -20.44
CA VAL A 80 -11.26 5.08 -19.61
C VAL A 80 -10.36 5.86 -20.54
N LEU A 81 -10.75 7.11 -20.83
CA LEU A 81 -10.11 7.96 -21.84
C LEU A 81 -9.36 9.15 -21.23
N GLU A 82 -9.52 9.39 -19.93
CA GLU A 82 -8.92 10.53 -19.22
C GLU A 82 -8.58 10.19 -17.76
N PRO A 83 -7.63 10.91 -17.14
CA PRO A 83 -7.17 10.64 -15.76
C PRO A 83 -8.29 10.65 -14.72
N GLY A 84 -9.27 11.56 -14.85
CA GLY A 84 -10.41 11.64 -13.93
C GLY A 84 -11.29 10.40 -13.88
N GLN A 85 -11.32 9.61 -14.98
CA GLN A 85 -12.02 8.32 -15.00
C GLN A 85 -11.22 7.24 -14.28
N MET A 86 -9.88 7.27 -14.34
CA MET A 86 -9.04 6.37 -13.56
C MET A 86 -9.28 6.51 -12.05
N ARG A 87 -9.47 7.74 -11.54
CA ARG A 87 -9.84 7.98 -10.14
C ARG A 87 -11.12 7.21 -9.75
N ARG A 88 -12.12 7.13 -10.62
CA ARG A 88 -13.37 6.37 -10.36
C ARG A 88 -13.12 4.87 -10.26
N VAL A 89 -12.16 4.35 -11.00
CA VAL A 89 -11.78 2.93 -10.94
C VAL A 89 -11.01 2.65 -9.64
N MET A 90 -9.96 3.44 -9.37
CA MET A 90 -9.07 3.20 -8.25
C MET A 90 -9.70 3.49 -6.88
N ARG A 91 -10.73 4.37 -6.80
CA ARG A 91 -11.49 4.57 -5.57
C ARG A 91 -12.09 3.27 -5.02
N THR A 92 -12.42 2.31 -5.89
CA THR A 92 -12.98 1.01 -5.48
C THR A 92 -12.08 0.33 -4.43
N GLN A 93 -10.76 0.53 -4.50
CA GLN A 93 -9.80 -0.02 -3.55
C GLN A 93 -9.93 0.61 -2.15
N ILE A 94 -10.42 1.84 -2.07
CA ILE A 94 -10.62 2.58 -0.82
C ILE A 94 -12.04 2.42 -0.30
N ASP A 95 -13.05 2.38 -1.18
CA ASP A 95 -14.45 2.19 -0.81
C ASP A 95 -14.72 0.86 -0.06
N VAL A 96 -13.82 -0.11 -0.15
CA VAL A 96 -13.94 -1.42 0.52
C VAL A 96 -13.13 -1.53 1.82
N VAL A 97 -12.48 -0.45 2.25
CA VAL A 97 -11.77 -0.41 3.54
C VAL A 97 -12.79 -0.42 4.68
N LEU A 98 -12.52 -1.22 5.70
CA LEU A 98 -13.34 -1.27 6.93
C LEU A 98 -13.13 0.00 7.77
N ASP A 99 -14.13 0.40 8.56
CA ASP A 99 -14.07 1.54 9.49
C ASP A 99 -12.90 1.41 10.48
N GLU A 100 -12.58 0.19 10.93
CA GLU A 100 -11.43 -0.13 11.76
C GLU A 100 -10.13 -0.35 10.98
N GLY A 101 -10.17 -0.18 9.66
CA GLY A 101 -9.03 -0.37 8.76
C GLY A 101 -8.34 0.93 8.40
N ALA A 102 -7.51 0.90 7.35
CA ALA A 102 -6.78 2.07 6.89
C ALA A 102 -6.63 2.13 5.36
N GLY A 103 -6.77 3.34 4.80
CA GLY A 103 -6.32 3.68 3.45
C GLY A 103 -4.87 4.15 3.47
N VAL A 104 -4.01 3.55 2.65
CA VAL A 104 -2.61 3.95 2.47
C VAL A 104 -2.46 4.60 1.10
N LEU A 105 -2.13 5.89 1.05
CA LEU A 105 -2.21 6.71 -0.16
C LEU A 105 -0.89 7.44 -0.44
N ASN A 106 -0.51 7.47 -1.71
CA ASN A 106 0.65 8.20 -2.19
C ASN A 106 0.36 9.71 -2.27
N ALA A 107 0.90 10.48 -1.34
CA ALA A 107 0.71 11.93 -1.29
C ALA A 107 1.59 12.70 -2.28
N ASP A 108 2.55 12.07 -2.95
CA ASP A 108 3.30 12.71 -4.04
C ASP A 108 2.43 12.89 -5.31
N LEU A 109 1.28 12.21 -5.34
CA LEU A 109 0.28 12.29 -6.41
C LEU A 109 -1.02 12.88 -5.85
N PRO A 110 -1.34 14.15 -6.16
CA PRO A 110 -2.53 14.83 -5.64
C PRO A 110 -3.84 14.05 -5.85
N GLU A 111 -4.01 13.45 -7.03
CA GLU A 111 -5.18 12.66 -7.39
C GLU A 111 -5.34 11.38 -6.55
N VAL A 112 -4.23 10.83 -6.03
CA VAL A 112 -4.23 9.70 -5.10
C VAL A 112 -4.51 10.20 -3.69
N ALA A 113 -3.88 11.29 -3.26
CA ALA A 113 -4.11 11.89 -1.94
C ALA A 113 -5.58 12.28 -1.73
N ASP A 114 -6.26 12.78 -2.77
CA ASP A 114 -7.68 13.15 -2.75
C ASP A 114 -8.63 11.97 -2.47
N LEU A 115 -8.18 10.72 -2.60
CA LEU A 115 -8.97 9.55 -2.20
C LEU A 115 -9.13 9.44 -0.68
N ALA A 116 -8.36 10.19 0.10
CA ALA A 116 -8.46 10.23 1.56
C ALA A 116 -9.87 10.54 2.05
N GLU A 117 -10.59 11.42 1.34
CA GLU A 117 -11.97 11.81 1.66
C GLU A 117 -13.00 10.67 1.51
N LEU A 118 -12.64 9.60 0.83
CA LEU A 118 -13.52 8.45 0.53
C LEU A 118 -13.26 7.26 1.45
N CYS A 119 -12.26 7.32 2.30
CA CYS A 119 -11.90 6.24 3.20
C CYS A 119 -12.74 6.30 4.47
N ASP A 120 -13.50 5.24 4.75
CA ASP A 120 -14.28 5.11 5.98
C ASP A 120 -13.37 4.86 7.19
N GLY A 121 -12.20 4.23 6.98
CA GLY A 121 -11.20 3.96 8.01
C GLY A 121 -10.18 5.09 8.19
N GLU A 122 -9.12 4.80 8.93
CA GLU A 122 -7.99 5.72 9.09
C GLU A 122 -7.29 5.96 7.74
N VAL A 123 -6.66 7.12 7.57
CA VAL A 123 -5.80 7.39 6.41
C VAL A 123 -4.34 7.52 6.85
N ILE A 124 -3.45 6.84 6.13
CA ILE A 124 -1.99 6.99 6.27
C ILE A 124 -1.45 7.49 4.94
N LEU A 125 -0.93 8.70 4.91
CA LEU A 125 -0.28 9.26 3.73
C LEU A 125 1.20 8.87 3.70
N TYR A 126 1.75 8.62 2.50
CA TYR A 126 3.20 8.53 2.35
C TYR A 126 3.70 9.45 1.24
N ALA A 127 4.94 9.97 1.41
CA ALA A 127 5.58 10.87 0.46
C ALA A 127 7.10 10.71 0.45
N THR A 128 7.73 10.97 -0.68
CA THR A 128 9.19 10.90 -0.83
C THR A 128 9.91 12.12 -0.24
N GLY A 129 9.18 13.18 0.14
CA GLY A 129 9.70 14.40 0.74
C GLY A 129 8.97 14.81 2.01
N ALA A 130 9.68 15.50 2.91
CA ALA A 130 9.13 16.02 4.16
C ALA A 130 8.32 17.32 4.00
N ASP A 131 8.44 17.96 2.87
CA ASP A 131 7.80 19.24 2.50
C ASP A 131 6.51 19.08 1.69
N ASN A 132 5.99 17.83 1.62
CA ASN A 132 4.73 17.52 0.96
C ASN A 132 3.55 18.20 1.68
N GLU A 133 2.77 19.01 0.96
CA GLU A 133 1.67 19.80 1.51
C GLU A 133 0.49 18.94 2.00
N PHE A 134 0.17 17.85 1.31
CA PHE A 134 -0.88 16.91 1.73
C PHE A 134 -0.51 16.23 3.04
N VAL A 135 0.74 15.80 3.19
CA VAL A 135 1.25 15.23 4.44
C VAL A 135 1.20 16.25 5.56
N ALA A 136 1.60 17.49 5.31
CA ALA A 136 1.58 18.55 6.31
C ALA A 136 0.15 18.86 6.78
N ALA A 137 -0.79 19.03 5.84
CA ALA A 137 -2.19 19.30 6.14
C ALA A 137 -2.85 18.13 6.89
N HIS A 138 -2.60 16.89 6.44
CA HIS A 138 -3.15 15.67 7.06
C HIS A 138 -2.67 15.51 8.51
N ARG A 139 -1.39 15.71 8.77
CA ARG A 139 -0.81 15.65 10.12
C ARG A 139 -1.35 16.73 11.06
N ALA A 140 -1.68 17.91 10.51
CA ALA A 140 -2.26 19.01 11.30
C ALA A 140 -3.75 18.84 11.61
N ASN A 141 -4.45 17.92 10.93
CA ASN A 141 -5.87 17.69 11.10
C ASN A 141 -6.17 16.87 12.37
N THR A 142 -6.50 17.55 13.45
CA THR A 142 -6.88 16.94 14.75
C THR A 142 -8.40 16.75 14.90
N GLU A 143 -9.21 17.23 13.96
CA GLU A 143 -10.67 17.07 13.99
C GLU A 143 -11.09 15.65 13.64
N ALA A 144 -10.45 15.06 12.64
CA ALA A 144 -10.72 13.68 12.21
C ALA A 144 -9.99 12.65 13.09
N GLN A 145 -8.80 12.99 13.57
CA GLN A 145 -7.96 12.11 14.39
C GLN A 145 -7.39 12.91 15.56
N HIS A 146 -7.74 12.54 16.79
CA HIS A 146 -7.40 13.29 18.00
C HIS A 146 -5.91 13.61 18.17
N GLU A 147 -5.01 12.77 17.65
CA GLU A 147 -3.56 12.96 17.69
C GLU A 147 -2.98 13.56 16.40
N GLY A 148 -3.83 13.85 15.41
CA GLY A 148 -3.45 14.22 14.05
C GLY A 148 -3.17 13.02 13.16
N GLY A 149 -3.15 13.25 11.83
CA GLY A 149 -2.99 12.20 10.84
C GLY A 149 -1.65 11.48 10.89
N ARG A 150 -1.66 10.21 10.50
CA ARG A 150 -0.45 9.37 10.36
C ARG A 150 0.17 9.55 9.00
N ALA A 151 1.51 9.61 8.95
CA ALA A 151 2.23 9.70 7.69
C ALA A 151 3.60 9.00 7.73
N VAL A 152 4.06 8.54 6.56
CA VAL A 152 5.40 7.98 6.35
C VAL A 152 6.10 8.79 5.27
N PHE A 153 7.25 9.37 5.57
CA PHE A 153 7.95 10.21 4.59
C PHE A 153 9.46 10.18 4.75
N VAL A 154 10.17 10.69 3.75
CA VAL A 154 11.62 10.83 3.79
C VAL A 154 12.00 12.25 4.25
N LYS A 155 12.84 12.35 5.29
CA LYS A 155 13.40 13.60 5.80
C LYS A 155 14.93 13.52 5.74
N GLY A 156 15.50 14.20 4.73
CA GLY A 156 16.92 14.00 4.39
C GLY A 156 17.16 12.56 3.89
N ASN A 157 17.91 11.77 4.63
CA ASN A 157 18.12 10.34 4.33
C ASN A 157 17.32 9.41 5.27
N ASN A 158 16.48 9.96 6.15
CA ASN A 158 15.75 9.18 7.14
C ASN A 158 14.32 8.90 6.68
N VAL A 159 13.86 7.67 6.86
CA VAL A 159 12.45 7.32 6.79
C VAL A 159 11.82 7.60 8.14
N VAL A 160 10.78 8.41 8.15
CA VAL A 160 10.10 8.90 9.34
C VAL A 160 8.66 8.39 9.37
N LEU A 161 8.24 7.87 10.52
CA LEU A 161 6.86 7.61 10.87
C LEU A 161 6.38 8.80 11.71
N ALA A 162 5.26 9.40 11.36
CA ALA A 162 4.73 10.54 12.08
C ALA A 162 3.25 10.36 12.43
N THR A 163 2.85 10.82 13.62
CA THR A 163 1.46 10.98 14.04
C THR A 163 1.31 12.40 14.55
N GLY A 164 0.50 13.21 13.88
CA GLY A 164 0.40 14.63 14.18
C GLY A 164 1.77 15.31 14.18
N THR A 165 2.16 15.91 15.30
CA THR A 165 3.46 16.57 15.47
C THR A 165 4.59 15.63 15.92
N GLN A 166 4.26 14.41 16.35
CA GLN A 166 5.25 13.45 16.79
C GLN A 166 5.93 12.76 15.61
N GLU A 167 7.25 12.65 15.66
CA GLU A 167 8.05 11.99 14.62
C GLU A 167 8.94 10.90 15.23
N ARG A 168 8.98 9.74 14.58
CA ARG A 168 9.89 8.64 14.93
C ARG A 168 10.67 8.23 13.70
N VAL A 169 11.99 8.26 13.76
CA VAL A 169 12.88 7.74 12.72
C VAL A 169 12.85 6.22 12.76
N LEU A 170 12.49 5.60 11.62
CA LEU A 170 12.53 4.15 11.45
C LEU A 170 13.95 3.66 11.10
N GLY A 171 14.65 4.42 10.27
CA GLY A 171 16.02 4.14 9.81
C GLY A 171 16.38 5.04 8.66
N THR A 172 17.63 4.94 8.20
CA THR A 172 18.05 5.61 6.95
C THR A 172 17.67 4.77 5.73
N LEU A 173 17.46 5.40 4.58
CA LEU A 173 17.19 4.70 3.31
C LEU A 173 18.28 3.66 3.00
N ASP A 174 19.55 3.95 3.31
CA ASP A 174 20.64 3.01 3.11
C ASP A 174 20.57 1.82 4.08
N ALA A 175 20.14 2.04 5.33
CA ALA A 175 19.99 0.98 6.33
C ALA A 175 18.73 0.11 6.09
N LEU A 176 17.76 0.63 5.36
CA LEU A 176 16.53 -0.06 4.93
C LEU A 176 16.67 -0.65 3.51
N SER A 177 17.89 -0.79 3.02
CA SER A 177 18.16 -1.46 1.74
C SER A 177 17.88 -2.97 1.85
N LEU A 178 17.47 -3.55 0.72
CA LEU A 178 17.25 -5.00 0.60
C LEU A 178 18.58 -5.77 0.68
N PRO A 179 18.56 -7.05 1.09
CA PRO A 179 19.74 -7.91 1.05
C PRO A 179 20.44 -7.87 -0.31
N GLY A 180 21.78 -7.90 -0.30
CA GLY A 180 22.59 -7.72 -1.51
C GLY A 180 22.82 -6.26 -1.90
N GLY A 181 22.42 -5.29 -1.09
CA GLY A 181 22.63 -3.85 -1.32
C GLY A 181 21.77 -3.24 -2.41
N LYS A 182 20.74 -3.95 -2.88
CA LYS A 182 19.76 -3.42 -3.82
C LYS A 182 18.91 -2.36 -3.10
N LYS A 183 18.92 -1.14 -3.61
CA LYS A 183 18.03 -0.10 -3.10
C LYS A 183 16.61 -0.40 -3.56
N PRO A 184 15.62 -0.49 -2.62
CA PRO A 184 14.24 -0.56 -3.01
C PRO A 184 13.82 0.73 -3.72
N ASP A 185 12.81 0.64 -4.56
CA ASP A 185 12.10 1.83 -5.02
C ASP A 185 11.52 2.57 -3.81
N THR A 186 11.85 3.86 -3.67
CA THR A 186 11.50 4.60 -2.45
C THR A 186 9.99 4.68 -2.22
N PRO A 187 9.15 5.07 -3.21
CA PRO A 187 7.70 5.04 -3.04
C PRO A 187 7.17 3.67 -2.61
N ALA A 188 7.62 2.59 -3.25
CA ALA A 188 7.20 1.24 -2.91
C ALA A 188 7.62 0.83 -1.48
N LEU A 189 8.82 1.23 -1.04
CA LEU A 189 9.27 1.02 0.33
C LEU A 189 8.38 1.75 1.33
N LEU A 190 8.05 3.02 1.07
CA LEU A 190 7.19 3.82 1.94
C LEU A 190 5.77 3.26 2.01
N ALA A 191 5.20 2.83 0.88
CA ALA A 191 3.91 2.16 0.81
C ALA A 191 3.89 0.87 1.65
N ALA A 192 4.93 0.05 1.54
CA ALA A 192 5.05 -1.18 2.33
C ALA A 192 5.18 -0.90 3.83
N ILE A 193 5.97 0.11 4.23
CA ILE A 193 6.11 0.54 5.62
C ILE A 193 4.77 1.06 6.16
N ALA A 194 4.09 1.92 5.43
CA ALA A 194 2.79 2.47 5.81
C ALA A 194 1.74 1.36 5.97
N THR A 195 1.71 0.40 5.03
CA THR A 195 0.81 -0.77 5.08
C THR A 195 1.08 -1.65 6.29
N ALA A 196 2.35 -1.95 6.57
CA ALA A 196 2.72 -2.74 7.74
C ALA A 196 2.36 -2.01 9.06
N TRP A 197 2.54 -0.68 9.09
CA TRP A 197 2.17 0.14 10.23
C TRP A 197 0.64 0.25 10.40
N ALA A 198 -0.13 0.27 9.32
CA ALA A 198 -1.59 0.19 9.33
C ALA A 198 -2.11 -1.11 9.95
N LEU A 199 -1.32 -2.19 9.87
CA LEU A 199 -1.61 -3.50 10.45
C LEU A 199 -1.06 -3.64 11.89
N ASP A 200 -0.75 -2.54 12.57
CA ASP A 200 -0.19 -2.50 13.93
C ASP A 200 1.14 -3.25 14.10
N ILE A 201 1.88 -3.48 13.01
CA ILE A 201 3.22 -4.03 13.09
C ILE A 201 4.15 -2.96 13.67
N THR A 202 4.86 -3.30 14.74
CA THR A 202 5.72 -2.34 15.41
C THR A 202 6.87 -1.87 14.52
N PRO A 203 7.32 -0.61 14.62
CA PRO A 203 8.40 -0.07 13.79
C PRO A 203 9.68 -0.91 13.82
N ASP A 204 10.01 -1.52 14.96
CA ASP A 204 11.19 -2.38 15.06
C ASP A 204 11.05 -3.68 14.26
N LEU A 205 9.84 -4.25 14.21
CA LEU A 205 9.53 -5.42 13.38
C LEU A 205 9.48 -5.06 11.90
N ILE A 206 8.97 -3.87 11.54
CA ILE A 206 8.98 -3.38 10.16
C ILE A 206 10.44 -3.25 9.67
N ALA A 207 11.30 -2.58 10.44
CA ALA A 207 12.71 -2.43 10.09
C ALA A 207 13.45 -3.77 9.99
N ALA A 208 13.16 -4.71 10.90
CA ALA A 208 13.72 -6.06 10.84
C ALA A 208 13.24 -6.83 9.61
N GLY A 209 11.95 -6.75 9.29
CA GLY A 209 11.36 -7.40 8.10
C GLY A 209 12.00 -6.94 6.81
N ILE A 210 12.24 -5.64 6.63
CA ILE A 210 12.91 -5.10 5.43
C ILE A 210 14.33 -5.63 5.31
N LYS A 211 15.11 -5.64 6.40
CA LYS A 211 16.49 -6.12 6.40
C LYS A 211 16.64 -7.61 6.15
N THR A 212 15.63 -8.39 6.49
CA THR A 212 15.63 -9.85 6.35
C THR A 212 14.87 -10.33 5.11
N PHE A 213 14.28 -9.42 4.34
CA PHE A 213 13.54 -9.76 3.13
C PHE A 213 14.49 -10.32 2.06
N ASP A 214 14.29 -11.57 1.69
CA ASP A 214 15.11 -12.24 0.67
C ASP A 214 14.41 -12.20 -0.70
N TYR A 215 14.83 -11.25 -1.53
CA TYR A 215 14.32 -11.10 -2.89
C TYR A 215 14.74 -12.26 -3.82
N GLN A 216 15.80 -13.02 -3.47
CA GLN A 216 16.26 -14.14 -4.30
C GLN A 216 15.42 -15.40 -4.07
N SER A 217 14.65 -15.44 -3.00
CA SER A 217 13.73 -16.55 -2.71
C SER A 217 12.35 -16.36 -3.38
N LEU A 218 12.14 -15.25 -4.06
CA LEU A 218 10.98 -14.95 -4.88
C LEU A 218 11.25 -15.35 -6.33
#